data_67bee4e04f835c10478f35932dd0c38f
#
_entry.id   67bee4e04f835c10478f35932dd0c38f
#
_cell.length_a   1.000
_cell.length_b   1.000
_cell.length_c   1.000
_cell.angle_alpha   90.00
_cell.angle_beta   90.00
_cell.angle_gamma   90.00
#
_symmetry.space_group_name_H-M   'P 1'
#
loop_
_entity.id
_entity.type
_entity.pdbx_description
1 polymer ?
#
loop_
_entity_poly.entity_id
_entity_poly.type
_entity_poly.pdbx_seq_one_letter_code
_entity_poly.pdbx_strand_id
1 'polypeptide(L)'
;MKQNGEDARMRSINVLIVEEFQYIADLNVLELKRGGFTVHSRYVSSEVSMCEALEEQEWDIILSDNATPHFNAMQALAVRNRLRQKTPFIIVSEDIAPESIRYAMKNHCCAYLLKENLHQLAILVRKILESQSDTR
;
A
#
# COMPACT_ATOMS: atom_id res chain seq x y z
N MET A 1 -15.77 -1.22 26.65
CA MET A 1 -14.48 -0.66 26.93
C MET A 1 -14.00 0.27 25.84
N LYS A 2 -13.89 1.46 26.21
CA LYS A 2 -13.41 2.48 25.32
C LYS A 2 -12.00 2.19 24.80
N GLN A 3 -11.17 1.58 25.62
CA GLN A 3 -9.80 1.31 25.27
C GLN A 3 -9.69 0.36 24.09
N ASN A 4 -10.58 -0.64 24.03
CA ASN A 4 -10.54 -1.57 22.89
C ASN A 4 -10.84 -0.85 21.58
N GLY A 5 -11.78 0.08 21.59
CA GLY A 5 -12.09 0.85 20.40
C GLY A 5 -10.96 1.75 20.00
N GLU A 6 -10.29 2.34 20.98
CA GLU A 6 -9.14 3.18 20.71
C GLU A 6 -7.99 2.40 20.14
N ASP A 7 -7.74 1.20 20.69
CA ASP A 7 -6.67 0.36 20.18
C ASP A 7 -6.91 -0.04 18.73
N ALA A 8 -8.16 -0.36 18.38
CA ALA A 8 -8.49 -0.73 17.00
C ALA A 8 -8.26 0.44 16.06
N ARG A 9 -8.61 1.67 16.48
CA ARG A 9 -8.40 2.85 15.64
C ARG A 9 -6.94 3.24 15.54
N MET A 10 -6.17 2.96 16.60
CA MET A 10 -4.77 3.37 16.66
C MET A 10 -3.82 2.24 16.34
N ARG A 11 -4.30 1.31 15.53
CA ARG A 11 -3.50 0.17 15.13
C ARG A 11 -2.22 0.64 14.47
N SER A 12 -1.11 0.00 14.85
CA SER A 12 0.21 0.28 14.30
C SER A 12 0.42 -0.58 13.06
N ILE A 13 0.85 0.04 11.97
CA ILE A 13 1.11 -0.68 10.72
C ILE A 13 2.42 -0.25 10.10
N ASN A 14 3.05 -1.20 9.42
CA ASN A 14 4.26 -0.95 8.65
C ASN A 14 3.87 -0.86 7.17
N VAL A 15 4.11 0.29 6.56
CA VAL A 15 3.68 0.60 5.21
C VAL A 15 4.89 0.84 4.32
N LEU A 16 5.00 0.07 3.25
CA LEU A 16 6.02 0.29 2.24
C LEU A 16 5.39 1.05 1.09
N ILE A 17 5.97 2.17 0.71
CA ILE A 17 5.42 3.03 -0.32
C ILE A 17 6.39 3.12 -1.48
N VAL A 18 5.92 2.72 -2.66
CA VAL A 18 6.69 2.82 -3.89
C VAL A 18 6.32 4.14 -4.55
N GLU A 19 7.22 5.12 -4.42
CA GLU A 19 6.95 6.48 -4.86
C GLU A 19 8.28 7.21 -5.04
N GLU A 20 8.41 7.93 -6.12
CA GLU A 20 9.63 8.67 -6.41
C GLU A 20 9.77 9.92 -5.54
N PHE A 21 8.65 10.58 -5.23
CA PHE A 21 8.67 11.84 -4.50
C PHE A 21 8.18 11.66 -3.08
N GLN A 22 9.03 12.01 -2.13
CA GLN A 22 8.70 11.83 -0.72
C GLN A 22 7.45 12.59 -0.31
N TYR A 23 7.25 13.80 -0.85
CA TYR A 23 6.09 14.59 -0.43
C TYR A 23 4.78 13.90 -0.82
N ILE A 24 4.77 13.14 -1.90
CA ILE A 24 3.58 12.38 -2.28
C ILE A 24 3.39 11.18 -1.36
N ALA A 25 4.50 10.50 -1.05
CA ALA A 25 4.44 9.41 -0.08
C ALA A 25 3.92 9.90 1.27
N ASP A 26 4.34 11.10 1.67
CA ASP A 26 3.89 11.68 2.94
C ASP A 26 2.39 11.95 2.97
N LEU A 27 1.80 12.28 1.82
CA LEU A 27 0.35 12.47 1.75
C LEU A 27 -0.39 11.16 2.05
N ASN A 28 0.12 10.05 1.53
CA ASN A 28 -0.47 8.75 1.83
C ASN A 28 -0.39 8.44 3.32
N VAL A 29 0.75 8.72 3.92
CA VAL A 29 0.94 8.51 5.35
C VAL A 29 -0.03 9.38 6.15
N LEU A 30 -0.18 10.63 5.75
CA LEU A 30 -1.08 11.55 6.43
C LEU A 30 -2.52 11.03 6.43
N GLU A 31 -2.97 10.52 5.29
CA GLU A 31 -4.33 10.00 5.20
C GLU A 31 -4.53 8.76 6.07
N LEU A 32 -3.52 7.91 6.16
CA LEU A 32 -3.60 6.75 7.04
C LEU A 32 -3.66 7.19 8.52
N LYS A 33 -2.86 8.18 8.89
CA LYS A 33 -2.88 8.70 10.25
C LYS A 33 -4.22 9.34 10.59
N ARG A 34 -4.80 10.08 9.64
CA ARG A 34 -6.11 10.69 9.84
C ARG A 34 -7.18 9.63 10.09
N GLY A 35 -7.01 8.46 9.48
CA GLY A 35 -7.93 7.36 9.67
C GLY A 35 -7.69 6.54 10.94
N GLY A 36 -6.74 6.95 11.78
CA GLY A 36 -6.54 6.33 13.08
C GLY A 36 -5.39 5.35 13.17
N PHE A 37 -4.57 5.24 12.12
CA PHE A 37 -3.40 4.34 12.18
C PHE A 37 -2.19 5.05 12.77
N THR A 38 -1.38 4.29 13.49
CA THR A 38 -0.01 4.68 13.78
C THR A 38 0.84 4.08 12.68
N VAL A 39 1.52 4.92 11.92
CA VAL A 39 2.16 4.49 10.67
C VAL A 39 3.68 4.52 10.80
N HIS A 40 4.30 3.38 10.51
CA HIS A 40 5.73 3.28 10.34
C HIS A 40 5.96 3.04 8.85
N SER A 41 6.48 4.04 8.16
CA SER A 41 6.54 3.99 6.71
C SER A 41 7.98 4.08 6.22
N ARG A 42 8.16 3.56 5.02
CA ARG A 42 9.40 3.69 4.28
C ARG A 42 9.03 3.83 2.82
N TYR A 43 9.66 4.75 2.12
CA TYR A 43 9.40 4.85 0.69
C TYR A 43 10.61 4.42 -0.10
N VAL A 44 10.35 3.79 -1.25
CA VAL A 44 11.35 3.28 -2.16
C VAL A 44 10.99 3.69 -3.58
N SER A 45 11.98 3.81 -4.45
CA SER A 45 11.72 4.27 -5.82
C SER A 45 12.44 3.44 -6.87
N SER A 46 13.01 2.30 -6.48
CA SER A 46 13.72 1.44 -7.42
C SER A 46 13.50 -0.02 -7.04
N GLU A 47 13.78 -0.89 -8.00
CA GLU A 47 13.68 -2.32 -7.73
C GLU A 47 14.64 -2.74 -6.62
N VAL A 48 15.87 -2.23 -6.64
CA VAL A 48 16.86 -2.58 -5.64
C VAL A 48 16.39 -2.16 -4.25
N SER A 49 15.95 -0.92 -4.11
CA SER A 49 15.51 -0.44 -2.80
C SER A 49 14.27 -1.17 -2.31
N MET A 50 13.38 -1.56 -3.22
CA MET A 50 12.21 -2.33 -2.83
C MET A 50 12.60 -3.72 -2.35
N CYS A 51 13.50 -4.39 -3.07
CA CYS A 51 13.97 -5.70 -2.65
C CYS A 51 14.62 -5.65 -1.28
N GLU A 52 15.44 -4.63 -1.04
CA GLU A 52 16.07 -4.46 0.25
C GLU A 52 15.06 -4.29 1.36
N ALA A 53 14.03 -3.47 1.12
CA ALA A 53 13.00 -3.23 2.12
C ALA A 53 12.22 -4.51 2.42
N LEU A 54 11.89 -5.28 1.39
CA LEU A 54 11.15 -6.53 1.58
C LEU A 54 11.96 -7.58 2.32
N GLU A 55 13.28 -7.54 2.19
CA GLU A 55 14.14 -8.48 2.89
C GLU A 55 14.38 -8.09 4.34
N GLU A 56 14.34 -6.80 4.65
CA GLU A 56 14.69 -6.32 5.98
C GLU A 56 13.60 -6.56 7.00
N GLN A 57 12.35 -6.53 6.60
CA GLN A 57 11.25 -6.72 7.55
C GLN A 57 9.98 -7.10 6.80
N GLU A 58 8.97 -7.50 7.58
CA GLU A 58 7.65 -7.74 7.05
C GLU A 58 6.86 -6.45 7.01
N TRP A 59 6.03 -6.31 5.99
CA TRP A 59 5.20 -5.13 5.78
C TRP A 59 3.75 -5.53 5.85
N ASP A 60 2.92 -4.63 6.37
CA ASP A 60 1.47 -4.88 6.43
C ASP A 60 0.78 -4.56 5.13
N ILE A 61 1.31 -3.57 4.41
CA ILE A 61 0.71 -3.15 3.15
C ILE A 61 1.76 -2.46 2.29
N ILE A 62 1.59 -2.61 0.97
CA ILE A 62 2.41 -1.89 0.00
C ILE A 62 1.49 -0.96 -0.78
N LEU A 63 1.86 0.31 -0.84
CA LEU A 63 1.17 1.31 -1.67
C LEU A 63 2.09 1.68 -2.81
N SER A 64 1.59 1.69 -4.03
CA SER A 64 2.42 2.01 -5.18
C SER A 64 1.76 3.03 -6.08
N ASP A 65 2.51 4.07 -6.43
CA ASP A 65 2.07 5.03 -7.43
C ASP A 65 2.20 4.38 -8.80
N ASN A 66 1.18 4.57 -9.63
CA ASN A 66 1.17 3.98 -10.97
C ASN A 66 2.05 4.75 -11.96
N ALA A 67 2.30 6.03 -11.71
CA ALA A 67 2.91 6.92 -12.70
C ALA A 67 4.40 7.17 -12.50
N THR A 68 5.08 6.37 -11.72
CA THR A 68 6.51 6.54 -11.47
C THR A 68 7.29 6.15 -12.73
N PRO A 69 8.07 7.07 -13.33
CA PRO A 69 8.68 6.79 -14.64
C PRO A 69 9.71 5.67 -14.64
N HIS A 70 10.47 5.52 -13.58
CA HIS A 70 11.56 4.55 -13.56
C HIS A 70 11.19 3.22 -12.95
N PHE A 71 10.21 3.21 -12.07
CA PHE A 71 9.79 1.99 -11.39
C PHE A 71 8.31 2.12 -11.09
N ASN A 72 7.49 1.69 -12.04
CA ASN A 72 6.05 1.86 -11.94
C ASN A 72 5.38 0.76 -11.12
N ALA A 73 4.09 0.91 -10.90
CA ALA A 73 3.33 -0.02 -10.07
C ALA A 73 3.35 -1.45 -10.58
N MET A 74 3.32 -1.63 -11.91
CA MET A 74 3.33 -2.99 -12.47
C MET A 74 4.66 -3.67 -12.23
N GLN A 75 5.75 -2.90 -12.32
CA GLN A 75 7.07 -3.43 -12.03
C GLN A 75 7.20 -3.76 -10.54
N ALA A 76 6.67 -2.91 -9.67
CA ALA A 76 6.69 -3.16 -8.23
C ALA A 76 5.86 -4.39 -7.86
N LEU A 77 4.69 -4.53 -8.50
CA LEU A 77 3.85 -5.70 -8.29
C LEU A 77 4.58 -6.97 -8.70
N ALA A 78 5.29 -6.93 -9.83
CA ALA A 78 6.07 -8.07 -10.29
C ALA A 78 7.17 -8.44 -9.30
N VAL A 79 7.82 -7.44 -8.68
CA VAL A 79 8.83 -7.70 -7.67
C VAL A 79 8.22 -8.40 -6.47
N ARG A 80 7.08 -7.88 -5.96
CA ARG A 80 6.40 -8.52 -4.83
C ARG A 80 6.09 -9.99 -5.15
N ASN A 81 5.56 -10.24 -6.35
CA ASN A 81 5.17 -11.59 -6.75
C ASN A 81 6.38 -12.50 -6.91
N ARG A 82 7.45 -11.99 -7.51
CA ARG A 82 8.67 -12.78 -7.73
C ARG A 82 9.29 -13.22 -6.40
N LEU A 83 9.23 -12.36 -5.41
CA LEU A 83 9.78 -12.67 -4.09
C LEU A 83 8.80 -13.46 -3.23
N ARG A 84 7.67 -13.86 -3.81
CA ARG A 84 6.65 -14.67 -3.14
C ARG A 84 6.11 -14.02 -1.86
N GLN A 85 6.08 -12.70 -1.87
CA GLN A 85 5.50 -11.96 -0.77
C GLN A 85 3.99 -11.95 -0.92
N LYS A 86 3.28 -12.08 0.20
CA LYS A 86 1.82 -12.03 0.20
C LYS A 86 1.28 -10.74 0.77
N THR A 87 2.15 -9.78 0.96
CA THR A 87 1.75 -8.48 1.47
C THR A 87 0.73 -7.84 0.54
N PRO A 88 -0.39 -7.35 1.07
CA PRO A 88 -1.39 -6.68 0.23
C PRO A 88 -0.77 -5.52 -0.53
N PHE A 89 -1.20 -5.34 -1.77
CA PHE A 89 -0.64 -4.36 -2.68
C PHE A 89 -1.77 -3.49 -3.23
N ILE A 90 -1.68 -2.18 -3.00
CA ILE A 90 -2.66 -1.22 -3.49
C ILE A 90 -1.99 -0.27 -4.47
N ILE A 91 -2.59 -0.09 -5.63
CA ILE A 91 -2.12 0.89 -6.60
C ILE A 91 -2.91 2.18 -6.41
N VAL A 92 -2.20 3.30 -6.27
CA VAL A 92 -2.80 4.63 -6.14
C VAL A 92 -2.48 5.39 -7.43
N SER A 93 -3.49 5.79 -8.18
CA SER A 93 -3.29 6.32 -9.53
C SER A 93 -4.08 7.59 -9.78
N GLU A 94 -3.55 8.44 -10.65
CA GLU A 94 -4.24 9.67 -11.07
C GLU A 94 -5.50 9.36 -11.87
N ASP A 95 -5.47 8.30 -12.67
CA ASP A 95 -6.60 7.97 -13.53
C ASP A 95 -6.84 6.46 -13.55
N ILE A 96 -7.98 6.09 -14.11
CA ILE A 96 -8.35 4.70 -14.27
C ILE A 96 -8.09 4.28 -15.71
N ALA A 97 -7.27 3.26 -15.88
CA ALA A 97 -7.07 2.59 -17.15
C ALA A 97 -7.59 1.17 -16.99
N PRO A 98 -8.70 0.80 -17.63
CA PRO A 98 -9.30 -0.52 -17.39
C PRO A 98 -8.35 -1.67 -17.65
N GLU A 99 -7.47 -1.53 -18.65
CA GLU A 99 -6.52 -2.60 -18.94
C GLU A 99 -5.49 -2.76 -17.82
N SER A 100 -5.04 -1.64 -17.25
CA SER A 100 -4.10 -1.67 -16.13
C SER A 100 -4.74 -2.30 -14.90
N ILE A 101 -6.00 -1.97 -14.66
CA ILE A 101 -6.72 -2.55 -13.52
C ILE A 101 -6.84 -4.06 -13.71
N ARG A 102 -7.23 -4.50 -14.89
CA ARG A 102 -7.36 -5.93 -15.16
C ARG A 102 -6.03 -6.65 -14.99
N TYR A 103 -4.95 -6.08 -15.51
CA TYR A 103 -3.63 -6.68 -15.36
C TYR A 103 -3.25 -6.78 -13.90
N ALA A 104 -3.44 -5.70 -13.15
CA ALA A 104 -3.08 -5.67 -11.73
C ALA A 104 -3.85 -6.72 -10.94
N MET A 105 -5.16 -6.79 -11.15
CA MET A 105 -5.98 -7.75 -10.41
C MET A 105 -5.64 -9.19 -10.77
N LYS A 106 -5.33 -9.47 -12.02
CA LYS A 106 -4.87 -10.79 -12.43
C LYS A 106 -3.56 -11.16 -11.77
N ASN A 107 -2.75 -10.18 -11.43
CA ASN A 107 -1.44 -10.41 -10.84
C ASN A 107 -1.46 -10.16 -9.33
N HIS A 108 -2.63 -10.35 -8.72
CA HIS A 108 -2.80 -10.38 -7.27
C HIS A 108 -2.63 -9.03 -6.57
N CYS A 109 -3.00 -7.96 -7.25
CA CYS A 109 -3.15 -6.66 -6.62
C CYS A 109 -4.45 -6.68 -5.83
N CYS A 110 -4.44 -6.13 -4.62
CA CYS A 110 -5.63 -6.14 -3.77
C CYS A 110 -6.63 -5.06 -4.14
N ALA A 111 -6.15 -3.90 -4.57
CA ALA A 111 -7.04 -2.78 -4.84
C ALA A 111 -6.36 -1.72 -5.69
N TYR A 112 -7.18 -0.90 -6.33
CA TYR A 112 -6.74 0.18 -7.20
C TYR A 112 -7.53 1.41 -6.76
N LEU A 113 -6.84 2.45 -6.30
CA LEU A 113 -7.47 3.63 -5.74
C LEU A 113 -7.07 4.87 -6.51
N LEU A 114 -8.07 5.69 -6.90
CA LEU A 114 -7.78 6.97 -7.53
C LEU A 114 -7.24 7.96 -6.51
N LYS A 115 -6.27 8.78 -6.92
CA LYS A 115 -5.72 9.79 -6.04
C LYS A 115 -6.77 10.80 -5.59
N GLU A 116 -7.77 11.08 -6.41
CA GLU A 116 -8.85 11.97 -5.99
C GLU A 116 -9.67 11.39 -4.84
N ASN A 117 -9.57 10.07 -4.63
CA ASN A 117 -10.27 9.39 -3.55
C ASN A 117 -9.32 8.99 -2.42
N LEU A 118 -8.18 9.67 -2.31
CA LEU A 118 -7.17 9.31 -1.31
C LEU A 118 -7.72 9.36 0.11
N HIS A 119 -8.74 10.17 0.35
CA HIS A 119 -9.40 10.23 1.65
C HIS A 119 -10.04 8.91 2.06
N GLN A 120 -10.20 7.98 1.13
CA GLN A 120 -10.75 6.65 1.41
C GLN A 120 -9.68 5.60 1.70
N LEU A 121 -8.40 6.00 1.64
CA LEU A 121 -7.30 5.04 1.77
C LEU A 121 -7.33 4.29 3.11
N ALA A 122 -7.52 5.00 4.20
CA ALA A 122 -7.51 4.37 5.52
C ALA A 122 -8.63 3.34 5.67
N ILE A 123 -9.82 3.66 5.15
CA ILE A 123 -10.95 2.72 5.20
C ILE A 123 -10.62 1.48 4.39
N LEU A 124 -10.05 1.66 3.22
CA LEU A 124 -9.69 0.55 2.35
C LEU A 124 -8.64 -0.34 3.00
N VAL A 125 -7.60 0.27 3.56
CA VAL A 125 -6.53 -0.48 4.22
C VAL A 125 -7.11 -1.27 5.39
N ARG A 126 -7.97 -0.65 6.19
CA ARG A 126 -8.56 -1.33 7.33
C ARG A 126 -9.36 -2.56 6.89
N LYS A 127 -10.14 -2.42 5.82
CA LYS A 127 -10.90 -3.56 5.31
C LYS A 127 -10.00 -4.69 4.82
N ILE A 128 -8.92 -4.34 4.12
CA ILE A 128 -7.99 -5.35 3.62
C ILE A 128 -7.33 -6.10 4.78
N LEU A 129 -6.88 -5.37 5.79
CA LEU A 129 -6.21 -6.00 6.92
C LEU A 129 -7.17 -6.86 7.76
N GLU A 130 -8.41 -6.42 7.91
CA GLU A 130 -9.42 -7.22 8.60
C GLU A 130 -9.74 -8.49 7.85
N SER A 131 -9.82 -8.40 6.54
CA SER A 131 -10.09 -9.56 5.69
C SER A 131 -8.98 -10.61 5.83
N GLN A 132 -7.74 -10.18 5.95
CA GLN A 132 -6.64 -11.11 6.15
C GLN A 132 -6.74 -11.84 7.48
N SER A 133 -7.13 -11.13 8.52
CA SER A 133 -7.31 -11.75 9.82
C SER A 133 -8.38 -12.83 9.78
N ASP A 134 -9.43 -12.59 8.99
CA ASP A 134 -10.55 -13.51 8.90
C ASP A 134 -10.21 -14.79 8.12
N THR A 135 -9.18 -14.75 7.29
CA THR A 135 -8.86 -15.91 6.47
C THR A 135 -7.99 -16.94 7.17
N ARG A 136 -7.62 -16.69 8.40
CA ARG A 136 -6.81 -17.65 9.16
C ARG A 136 -7.60 -18.60 10.01
#